data_17afb9af955f07f707bd1edfd3566ad8
#
_entry.id   17afb9af955f07f707bd1edfd3566ad8
#
_cell.length_a   1.000
_cell.length_b   1.000
_cell.length_c   1.000
_cell.angle_alpha   90.00
_cell.angle_beta   90.00
_cell.angle_gamma   90.00
#
_symmetry.space_group_name_H-M   'P 1'
#
loop_
_entity.id
_entity.type
_entity.pdbx_description
1 polymer ?
#
loop_
_entity_poly.entity_id
_entity_poly.type
_entity_poly.pdbx_seq_one_letter_code
_entity_poly.pdbx_strand_id
1 'polypeptide(L)'
;MQVRKADTDAALAELTSRIGGHVRMLRRGRGMSRRVLSDVSGVSERYLAQLETGNGHVTVGILHRLSLVFDCAVETLVAGGAGRGGAKAHWLVLLTVRGGGKTTLGNAISTALAVPFIEISSQIEAISGMAVGEVISLYGQDGFRRYEEEAVASIIEDHDRVVIAAGGGVVEAGTTYDTLLHHFHTIWVTASPAEHIERVRAQGDERPMKGFAAAEAHLEAMLRDRQAAFARADHSISTAGKGVAESTANILALIDDQAFF
;
A
#
# COMPACT_ATOMS: atom_id res chain seq x y z
N MET A 1 -31.36 1.45 23.75
CA MET A 1 -30.88 0.32 22.91
C MET A 1 -29.96 -0.52 23.79
N GLN A 2 -30.45 -1.68 24.31
CA GLN A 2 -29.62 -2.55 25.15
C GLN A 2 -28.81 -3.47 24.28
N VAL A 3 -27.48 -3.28 24.28
CA VAL A 3 -26.52 -4.20 23.65
C VAL A 3 -26.52 -5.49 24.50
N ARG A 4 -26.77 -6.65 23.90
CA ARG A 4 -26.72 -7.92 24.60
C ARG A 4 -25.27 -8.27 24.95
N LYS A 5 -25.03 -8.77 26.16
CA LYS A 5 -23.69 -9.17 26.63
C LYS A 5 -23.02 -10.17 25.69
N ALA A 6 -23.73 -11.12 25.12
CA ALA A 6 -23.22 -12.09 24.17
C ALA A 6 -22.68 -11.43 22.87
N ASP A 7 -23.36 -10.38 22.38
CA ASP A 7 -22.95 -9.65 21.18
C ASP A 7 -21.66 -8.84 21.45
N THR A 8 -21.52 -8.32 22.68
CA THR A 8 -20.31 -7.60 23.11
C THR A 8 -19.11 -8.54 23.24
N ASP A 9 -19.31 -9.73 23.81
CA ASP A 9 -18.24 -10.73 24.00
C ASP A 9 -17.74 -11.26 22.63
N ALA A 10 -18.65 -11.49 21.67
CA ALA A 10 -18.29 -11.91 20.31
C ALA A 10 -17.51 -10.79 19.56
N ALA A 11 -17.97 -9.55 19.63
CA ALA A 11 -17.29 -8.41 19.02
C ALA A 11 -15.89 -8.17 19.63
N LEU A 12 -15.74 -8.38 20.95
CA LEU A 12 -14.44 -8.27 21.62
C LEU A 12 -13.47 -9.37 21.17
N ALA A 13 -13.96 -10.61 21.04
CA ALA A 13 -13.14 -11.73 20.56
C ALA A 13 -12.67 -11.50 19.12
N GLU A 14 -13.54 -11.01 18.25
CA GLU A 14 -13.19 -10.64 16.89
C GLU A 14 -12.15 -9.53 16.84
N LEU A 15 -12.33 -8.46 17.63
CA LEU A 15 -11.36 -7.36 17.74
C LEU A 15 -9.99 -7.88 18.21
N THR A 16 -9.96 -8.71 19.24
CA THR A 16 -8.71 -9.26 19.79
C THR A 16 -8.01 -10.14 18.76
N SER A 17 -8.76 -10.95 18.02
CA SER A 17 -8.22 -11.79 16.94
C SER A 17 -7.60 -10.96 15.81
N ARG A 18 -8.26 -9.87 15.41
CA ARG A 18 -7.72 -8.94 14.39
C ARG A 18 -6.42 -8.28 14.85
N ILE A 19 -6.41 -7.73 16.07
CA ILE A 19 -5.21 -7.11 16.65
C ILE A 19 -4.05 -8.11 16.67
N GLY A 20 -4.32 -9.33 17.13
CA GLY A 20 -3.30 -10.39 17.20
C GLY A 20 -2.76 -10.80 15.83
N GLY A 21 -3.63 -10.94 14.85
CA GLY A 21 -3.27 -11.20 13.45
C GLY A 21 -2.37 -10.10 12.87
N HIS A 22 -2.70 -8.84 13.15
CA HIS A 22 -1.93 -7.69 12.70
C HIS A 22 -0.54 -7.61 13.34
N VAL A 23 -0.46 -7.78 14.65
CA VAL A 23 0.83 -7.85 15.37
C VAL A 23 1.72 -8.96 14.79
N ARG A 24 1.15 -10.14 14.52
CA ARG A 24 1.86 -11.25 13.88
C ARG A 24 2.35 -10.90 12.46
N MET A 25 1.53 -10.21 11.67
CA MET A 25 1.88 -9.75 10.32
C MET A 25 3.03 -8.75 10.37
N LEU A 26 2.95 -7.71 11.20
CA LEU A 26 3.98 -6.68 11.36
C LEU A 26 5.30 -7.29 11.83
N ARG A 27 5.26 -8.20 12.80
CA ARG A 27 6.44 -8.91 13.29
C ARG A 27 7.12 -9.73 12.17
N ARG A 28 6.33 -10.51 11.42
CA ARG A 28 6.84 -11.33 10.32
C ARG A 28 7.38 -10.48 9.17
N GLY A 29 6.69 -9.41 8.83
CA GLY A 29 7.11 -8.47 7.79
C GLY A 29 8.48 -7.84 8.09
N ARG A 30 8.85 -7.72 9.37
CA ARG A 30 10.18 -7.25 9.82
C ARG A 30 11.17 -8.37 10.07
N GLY A 31 10.86 -9.61 9.71
CA GLY A 31 11.73 -10.78 9.92
C GLY A 31 11.96 -11.13 11.39
N MET A 32 11.16 -10.60 12.33
CA MET A 32 11.35 -10.81 13.76
C MET A 32 10.78 -12.15 14.23
N SER A 33 11.53 -12.89 15.05
CA SER A 33 10.96 -13.96 15.88
C SER A 33 10.16 -13.36 17.06
N ARG A 34 9.29 -14.16 17.71
CA ARG A 34 8.60 -13.70 18.93
C ARG A 34 9.59 -13.35 20.04
N ARG A 35 10.70 -14.07 20.13
CA ARG A 35 11.77 -13.80 21.08
C ARG A 35 12.37 -12.41 20.85
N VAL A 36 12.75 -12.08 19.62
CA VAL A 36 13.26 -10.75 19.28
C VAL A 36 12.24 -9.66 19.62
N LEU A 37 10.98 -9.84 19.25
CA LEU A 37 9.93 -8.88 19.60
C LEU A 37 9.75 -8.76 21.12
N SER A 38 9.85 -9.86 21.86
CA SER A 38 9.81 -9.86 23.33
C SER A 38 10.94 -9.04 23.93
N ASP A 39 12.16 -9.27 23.44
CA ASP A 39 13.37 -8.60 23.95
C ASP A 39 13.30 -7.07 23.75
N VAL A 40 12.81 -6.61 22.58
CA VAL A 40 12.76 -5.16 22.27
C VAL A 40 11.51 -4.45 22.80
N SER A 41 10.37 -5.15 22.92
CA SER A 41 9.11 -4.55 23.42
C SER A 41 8.94 -4.68 24.94
N GLY A 42 9.66 -5.60 25.58
CA GLY A 42 9.44 -5.97 26.98
C GLY A 42 8.11 -6.71 27.22
N VAL A 43 7.47 -7.23 26.17
CA VAL A 43 6.26 -8.06 26.23
C VAL A 43 6.68 -9.53 26.16
N SER A 44 6.29 -10.37 27.14
CA SER A 44 6.77 -11.76 27.19
C SER A 44 6.37 -12.57 25.94
N GLU A 45 7.23 -13.51 25.52
CA GLU A 45 6.96 -14.40 24.36
C GLU A 45 5.64 -15.17 24.50
N ARG A 46 5.33 -15.62 25.72
CA ARG A 46 4.06 -16.31 26.03
C ARG A 46 2.86 -15.42 25.75
N TYR A 47 2.96 -14.15 26.18
CA TYR A 47 1.87 -13.19 25.94
C TYR A 47 1.74 -12.87 24.45
N LEU A 48 2.86 -12.67 23.75
CA LEU A 48 2.86 -12.46 22.28
C LEU A 48 2.24 -13.65 21.54
N ALA A 49 2.51 -14.88 21.97
CA ALA A 49 1.90 -16.07 21.39
C ALA A 49 0.37 -16.09 21.59
N GLN A 50 -0.12 -15.76 22.77
CA GLN A 50 -1.54 -15.66 23.07
C GLN A 50 -2.20 -14.50 22.29
N LEU A 51 -1.56 -13.34 22.25
CA LEU A 51 -2.04 -12.19 21.48
C LEU A 51 -2.18 -12.53 20.00
N GLU A 52 -1.13 -13.11 19.39
CA GLU A 52 -1.11 -13.46 17.95
C GLU A 52 -2.12 -14.56 17.56
N THR A 53 -2.67 -15.29 18.54
CA THR A 53 -3.73 -16.28 18.33
C THR A 53 -5.12 -15.76 18.69
N GLY A 54 -5.23 -14.49 19.09
CA GLY A 54 -6.50 -13.88 19.46
C GLY A 54 -7.02 -14.25 20.86
N ASN A 55 -6.21 -14.96 21.66
CA ASN A 55 -6.60 -15.47 22.99
C ASN A 55 -6.08 -14.61 24.16
N GLY A 56 -5.47 -13.47 23.89
CA GLY A 56 -4.90 -12.59 24.92
C GLY A 56 -5.82 -11.44 25.31
N HIS A 57 -5.78 -11.03 26.57
CA HIS A 57 -6.40 -9.76 26.97
C HIS A 57 -5.49 -8.60 26.51
N VAL A 58 -5.94 -7.82 25.55
CA VAL A 58 -5.18 -6.70 25.01
C VAL A 58 -5.34 -5.48 25.92
N THR A 59 -4.23 -4.91 26.37
CA THR A 59 -4.24 -3.66 27.14
C THR A 59 -3.58 -2.53 26.34
N VAL A 60 -4.03 -1.29 26.56
CA VAL A 60 -3.45 -0.11 25.90
C VAL A 60 -1.94 -0.01 26.14
N GLY A 61 -1.45 -0.36 27.36
CA GLY A 61 -0.02 -0.33 27.66
C GLY A 61 0.80 -1.32 26.84
N ILE A 62 0.26 -2.49 26.51
CA ILE A 62 0.91 -3.47 25.63
C ILE A 62 0.90 -2.99 24.19
N LEU A 63 -0.24 -2.48 23.72
CA LEU A 63 -0.35 -1.89 22.39
C LEU A 63 0.65 -0.75 22.20
N HIS A 64 0.78 0.13 23.20
CA HIS A 64 1.74 1.23 23.16
C HIS A 64 3.20 0.74 23.06
N ARG A 65 3.60 -0.30 23.82
CA ARG A 65 4.95 -0.87 23.70
C ARG A 65 5.20 -1.47 22.31
N LEU A 66 4.22 -2.17 21.76
CA LEU A 66 4.32 -2.76 20.42
C LEU A 66 4.33 -1.69 19.33
N SER A 67 3.54 -0.61 19.50
CA SER A 67 3.50 0.50 18.54
C SER A 67 4.85 1.21 18.42
N LEU A 68 5.58 1.38 19.53
CA LEU A 68 6.94 1.93 19.54
C LEU A 68 7.93 1.05 18.76
N VAL A 69 7.84 -0.29 18.90
CA VAL A 69 8.70 -1.23 18.18
C VAL A 69 8.37 -1.27 16.70
N PHE A 70 7.08 -1.16 16.37
CA PHE A 70 6.59 -1.18 15.00
C PHE A 70 6.57 0.20 14.34
N ASP A 71 7.02 1.24 15.06
CA ASP A 71 6.99 2.62 14.57
C ASP A 71 5.66 2.99 13.90
N CYS A 72 4.57 2.78 14.65
CA CYS A 72 3.22 3.05 14.19
C CYS A 72 2.35 3.59 15.33
N ALA A 73 1.23 4.22 15.00
CA ALA A 73 0.26 4.65 16.01
C ALA A 73 -0.44 3.45 16.68
N VAL A 74 -0.86 3.59 17.95
CA VAL A 74 -1.62 2.56 18.68
C VAL A 74 -2.92 2.23 17.94
N GLU A 75 -3.54 3.22 17.35
CA GLU A 75 -4.76 3.11 16.54
C GLU A 75 -4.57 2.16 15.38
N THR A 76 -3.39 2.16 14.74
CA THR A 76 -3.03 1.22 13.66
C THR A 76 -3.07 -0.22 14.15
N LEU A 77 -2.57 -0.50 15.36
CA LEU A 77 -2.62 -1.84 15.95
C LEU A 77 -4.06 -2.26 16.29
N VAL A 78 -4.88 -1.35 16.81
CA VAL A 78 -6.28 -1.60 17.17
C VAL A 78 -7.13 -1.83 15.92
N ALA A 79 -6.86 -1.10 14.86
CA ALA A 79 -7.52 -1.31 13.57
C ALA A 79 -7.25 -2.74 13.01
N GLY A 80 -6.19 -3.41 13.47
CA GLY A 80 -5.99 -4.84 13.28
C GLY A 80 -5.55 -5.23 11.88
N GLY A 81 -4.86 -4.32 11.14
CA GLY A 81 -4.48 -4.59 9.74
C GLY A 81 -5.70 -4.74 8.80
N ALA A 82 -6.88 -4.95 9.36
CA ALA A 82 -8.12 -4.55 8.75
C ALA A 82 -8.35 -3.13 9.27
N GLY A 83 -7.99 -2.13 8.50
CA GLY A 83 -8.65 -0.87 8.65
C GLY A 83 -10.12 -1.19 8.76
N ARG A 84 -10.76 -0.66 9.80
CA ARG A 84 -12.19 -0.74 10.04
C ARG A 84 -12.89 -1.79 9.17
N GLY A 85 -13.62 -2.72 9.74
CA GLY A 85 -14.78 -3.33 9.08
C GLY A 85 -15.85 -2.25 8.88
N GLY A 86 -15.48 -1.18 8.31
CA GLY A 86 -16.15 -0.14 7.59
C GLY A 86 -15.33 -0.05 6.32
N ALA A 87 -15.95 -0.19 5.19
CA ALA A 87 -15.39 -0.10 3.86
C ALA A 87 -14.11 0.74 3.84
N LYS A 88 -13.01 0.19 3.26
CA LYS A 88 -11.90 1.05 2.82
C LYS A 88 -12.60 2.24 2.18
N ALA A 89 -12.25 3.45 2.56
CA ALA A 89 -12.86 4.63 1.98
C ALA A 89 -12.85 4.46 0.46
N HIS A 90 -13.75 5.10 -0.27
CA HIS A 90 -13.85 4.99 -1.74
C HIS A 90 -12.58 5.52 -2.44
N TRP A 91 -11.43 4.96 -2.05
CA TRP A 91 -10.09 5.33 -2.51
C TRP A 91 -9.43 4.13 -3.18
N LEU A 92 -8.97 4.33 -4.40
CA LEU A 92 -8.28 3.32 -5.18
C LEU A 92 -6.83 3.74 -5.46
N VAL A 93 -5.87 2.86 -5.26
CA VAL A 93 -4.50 3.07 -5.69
C VAL A 93 -4.07 2.05 -6.72
N LEU A 94 -3.52 2.54 -7.83
CA LEU A 94 -2.86 1.74 -8.85
C LEU A 94 -1.36 1.69 -8.55
N LEU A 95 -0.89 0.49 -8.24
CA LEU A 95 0.51 0.19 -7.98
C LEU A 95 1.13 -0.45 -9.23
N THR A 96 2.20 0.10 -9.75
CA THR A 96 2.97 -0.54 -10.82
C THR A 96 4.33 0.11 -10.97
N VAL A 97 5.25 -0.56 -11.65
CA VAL A 97 6.54 -0.01 -12.04
C VAL A 97 6.37 0.98 -13.21
N ARG A 98 7.45 1.65 -13.59
CA ARG A 98 7.49 2.56 -14.74
C ARG A 98 7.06 1.84 -16.02
N GLY A 99 6.30 2.52 -16.87
CA GLY A 99 5.72 1.92 -18.08
C GLY A 99 4.51 1.00 -17.85
N GLY A 100 4.04 0.87 -16.62
CA GLY A 100 2.85 0.04 -16.31
C GLY A 100 1.49 0.65 -16.67
N GLY A 101 1.46 1.86 -17.27
CA GLY A 101 0.21 2.47 -17.73
C GLY A 101 -0.62 3.18 -16.65
N LYS A 102 -0.03 3.48 -15.48
CA LYS A 102 -0.73 4.12 -14.33
C LYS A 102 -1.56 5.34 -14.71
N THR A 103 -0.92 6.29 -15.38
CA THR A 103 -1.54 7.55 -15.77
C THR A 103 -2.71 7.33 -16.73
N THR A 104 -2.50 6.49 -17.74
CA THR A 104 -3.53 6.19 -18.75
C THR A 104 -4.72 5.45 -18.15
N LEU A 105 -4.47 4.41 -17.37
CA LEU A 105 -5.51 3.63 -16.69
C LEU A 105 -6.19 4.46 -15.60
N GLY A 106 -5.42 5.21 -14.80
CA GLY A 106 -5.95 6.05 -13.75
C GLY A 106 -6.91 7.11 -14.28
N ASN A 107 -6.57 7.80 -15.37
CA ASN A 107 -7.44 8.75 -16.02
C ASN A 107 -8.71 8.08 -16.60
N ALA A 108 -8.58 6.91 -17.24
CA ALA A 108 -9.72 6.20 -17.79
C ALA A 108 -10.70 5.73 -16.69
N ILE A 109 -10.17 5.19 -15.59
CA ILE A 109 -10.96 4.72 -14.44
C ILE A 109 -11.64 5.91 -13.74
N SER A 110 -10.87 6.98 -13.45
CA SER A 110 -11.40 8.17 -12.78
C SER A 110 -12.51 8.85 -13.57
N THR A 111 -12.38 8.89 -14.89
CA THR A 111 -13.42 9.40 -15.79
C THR A 111 -14.68 8.52 -15.73
N ALA A 112 -14.54 7.19 -15.76
CA ALA A 112 -15.67 6.27 -15.68
C ALA A 112 -16.40 6.33 -14.33
N LEU A 113 -15.65 6.52 -13.23
CA LEU A 113 -16.19 6.61 -11.86
C LEU A 113 -16.63 8.02 -11.46
N ALA A 114 -16.35 9.03 -12.28
CA ALA A 114 -16.56 10.45 -12.00
C ALA A 114 -15.91 10.90 -10.68
N VAL A 115 -14.64 10.49 -10.45
CA VAL A 115 -13.84 10.84 -9.29
C VAL A 115 -12.50 11.48 -9.71
N PRO A 116 -11.81 12.25 -8.86
CA PRO A 116 -10.48 12.78 -9.15
C PRO A 116 -9.45 11.68 -9.42
N PHE A 117 -8.47 11.98 -10.27
CA PHE A 117 -7.25 11.19 -10.46
C PHE A 117 -6.02 12.00 -10.03
N ILE A 118 -5.17 11.45 -9.17
CA ILE A 118 -3.98 12.10 -8.65
C ILE A 118 -2.78 11.16 -8.77
N GLU A 119 -1.70 11.64 -9.35
CA GLU A 119 -0.40 10.97 -9.23
C GLU A 119 0.32 11.46 -7.97
N ILE A 120 0.82 10.56 -7.13
CA ILE A 120 1.58 10.93 -5.93
C ILE A 120 2.77 11.82 -6.28
N SER A 121 3.42 11.57 -7.43
CA SER A 121 4.51 12.41 -7.93
C SER A 121 4.09 13.87 -8.17
N SER A 122 2.92 14.08 -8.75
CA SER A 122 2.40 15.44 -8.98
C SER A 122 2.01 16.14 -7.66
N GLN A 123 1.51 15.38 -6.69
CA GLN A 123 1.23 15.94 -5.36
C GLN A 123 2.53 16.30 -4.62
N ILE A 124 3.59 15.49 -4.73
CA ILE A 124 4.92 15.83 -4.22
C ILE A 124 5.43 17.14 -4.85
N GLU A 125 5.29 17.30 -6.17
CA GLU A 125 5.70 18.52 -6.87
C GLU A 125 4.88 19.74 -6.43
N ALA A 126 3.59 19.56 -6.18
CA ALA A 126 2.73 20.63 -5.67
C ALA A 126 3.12 21.07 -4.25
N ILE A 127 3.42 20.12 -3.35
CA ILE A 127 3.81 20.40 -1.97
C ILE A 127 5.22 20.98 -1.88
N SER A 128 6.17 20.40 -2.63
CA SER A 128 7.59 20.82 -2.57
C SER A 128 7.90 22.09 -3.38
N GLY A 129 7.05 22.41 -4.35
CA GLY A 129 7.33 23.47 -5.35
C GLY A 129 8.44 23.12 -6.33
N MET A 130 8.88 21.86 -6.39
CA MET A 130 10.02 21.38 -7.18
C MET A 130 9.66 20.10 -7.95
N ALA A 131 10.32 19.85 -9.07
CA ALA A 131 10.20 18.57 -9.76
C ALA A 131 10.74 17.44 -8.88
N VAL A 132 10.15 16.23 -8.98
CA VAL A 132 10.56 15.05 -8.18
C VAL A 132 12.08 14.79 -8.31
N GLY A 133 12.65 14.97 -9.50
CA GLY A 133 14.10 14.81 -9.71
C GLY A 133 14.94 15.79 -8.90
N GLU A 134 14.48 17.03 -8.74
CA GLU A 134 15.13 18.05 -7.91
C GLU A 134 15.00 17.73 -6.42
N VAL A 135 13.82 17.28 -5.98
CA VAL A 135 13.62 16.83 -4.59
C VAL A 135 14.62 15.73 -4.24
N ILE A 136 14.78 14.71 -5.10
CA ILE A 136 15.74 13.62 -4.88
C ILE A 136 17.18 14.13 -4.90
N SER A 137 17.51 15.04 -5.81
CA SER A 137 18.87 15.59 -5.93
C SER A 137 19.28 16.42 -4.72
N LEU A 138 18.37 17.20 -4.15
CA LEU A 138 18.63 18.12 -3.04
C LEU A 138 18.49 17.46 -1.67
N TYR A 139 17.50 16.60 -1.49
CA TYR A 139 17.14 16.02 -0.19
C TYR A 139 17.40 14.52 -0.07
N GLY A 140 17.89 13.88 -1.16
CA GLY A 140 18.13 12.44 -1.21
C GLY A 140 16.84 11.61 -1.19
N GLN A 141 16.99 10.29 -1.10
CA GLN A 141 15.85 9.37 -1.02
C GLN A 141 15.02 9.59 0.25
N ASP A 142 15.64 9.83 1.39
CA ASP A 142 14.93 10.03 2.66
C ASP A 142 14.06 11.30 2.63
N GLY A 143 14.55 12.37 2.00
CA GLY A 143 13.76 13.58 1.78
C GLY A 143 12.59 13.34 0.85
N PHE A 144 12.81 12.62 -0.25
CA PHE A 144 11.73 12.22 -1.15
C PHE A 144 10.66 11.39 -0.44
N ARG A 145 11.04 10.43 0.43
CA ARG A 145 10.10 9.61 1.19
C ARG A 145 9.24 10.42 2.16
N ARG A 146 9.79 11.48 2.77
CA ARG A 146 9.00 12.39 3.62
C ARG A 146 7.94 13.14 2.81
N TYR A 147 8.29 13.65 1.64
CA TYR A 147 7.33 14.30 0.74
C TYR A 147 6.29 13.30 0.19
N GLU A 148 6.68 12.05 -0.05
CA GLU A 148 5.76 11.00 -0.48
C GLU A 148 4.73 10.68 0.61
N GLU A 149 5.15 10.60 1.87
CA GLU A 149 4.29 10.42 3.04
C GLU A 149 3.33 11.60 3.23
N GLU A 150 3.83 12.84 3.15
CA GLU A 150 3.04 14.06 3.25
C GLU A 150 2.01 14.17 2.11
N ALA A 151 2.39 13.80 0.89
CA ALA A 151 1.50 13.78 -0.26
C ALA A 151 0.34 12.78 -0.06
N VAL A 152 0.62 11.58 0.44
CA VAL A 152 -0.43 10.59 0.73
C VAL A 152 -1.34 11.06 1.86
N ALA A 153 -0.80 11.67 2.91
CA ALA A 153 -1.59 12.21 4.02
C ALA A 153 -2.55 13.32 3.53
N SER A 154 -2.05 14.28 2.74
CA SER A 154 -2.87 15.34 2.15
C SER A 154 -3.99 14.77 1.26
N ILE A 155 -3.71 13.77 0.43
CA ILE A 155 -4.74 13.14 -0.42
C ILE A 155 -5.85 12.50 0.44
N ILE A 156 -5.49 11.86 1.54
CA ILE A 156 -6.44 11.25 2.49
C ILE A 156 -7.33 12.30 3.16
N GLU A 157 -6.76 13.46 3.49
CA GLU A 157 -7.49 14.56 4.16
C GLU A 157 -8.42 15.31 3.20
N ASP A 158 -8.00 15.49 1.95
CA ASP A 158 -8.66 16.39 1.00
C ASP A 158 -9.76 15.70 0.15
N HIS A 159 -9.84 14.36 0.15
CA HIS A 159 -10.71 13.62 -0.77
C HIS A 159 -11.53 12.54 -0.09
N ASP A 160 -12.85 12.55 -0.27
CA ASP A 160 -13.74 11.46 0.14
C ASP A 160 -13.68 10.28 -0.85
N ARG A 161 -13.41 10.56 -2.13
CA ARG A 161 -13.33 9.58 -3.22
C ARG A 161 -12.21 9.98 -4.17
N VAL A 162 -11.28 9.07 -4.48
CA VAL A 162 -10.15 9.35 -5.37
C VAL A 162 -9.57 8.08 -5.97
N VAL A 163 -9.05 8.19 -7.18
CA VAL A 163 -8.14 7.21 -7.80
C VAL A 163 -6.74 7.81 -7.77
N ILE A 164 -5.77 7.11 -7.22
CA ILE A 164 -4.38 7.57 -7.19
C ILE A 164 -3.45 6.61 -7.93
N ALA A 165 -2.33 7.13 -8.39
CA ALA A 165 -1.24 6.34 -8.96
C ALA A 165 0.02 6.49 -8.11
N ALA A 166 0.56 5.36 -7.66
CA ALA A 166 1.82 5.31 -6.92
C ALA A 166 2.96 4.75 -7.79
N GLY A 167 4.13 5.34 -7.65
CA GLY A 167 5.35 4.85 -8.30
C GLY A 167 5.80 3.51 -7.73
N GLY A 168 6.47 2.68 -8.55
CA GLY A 168 6.90 1.34 -8.14
C GLY A 168 7.90 1.29 -6.98
N GLY A 169 8.50 2.42 -6.61
CA GLY A 169 9.36 2.53 -5.43
C GLY A 169 8.61 2.66 -4.11
N VAL A 170 7.31 2.98 -4.12
CA VAL A 170 6.51 3.15 -2.90
C VAL A 170 6.49 1.89 -2.03
N VAL A 171 6.61 0.71 -2.63
CA VAL A 171 6.63 -0.57 -1.92
C VAL A 171 7.85 -0.75 -1.00
N GLU A 172 8.89 0.08 -1.17
CA GLU A 172 10.08 0.15 -0.31
C GLU A 172 9.95 1.23 0.77
N ALA A 173 8.93 2.09 0.68
CA ALA A 173 8.63 3.13 1.65
C ALA A 173 7.70 2.57 2.75
N GLY A 174 8.25 1.85 3.72
CA GLY A 174 7.53 1.07 4.72
C GLY A 174 6.25 1.74 5.23
N THR A 175 6.36 2.92 5.87
CA THR A 175 5.22 3.65 6.44
C THR A 175 4.20 4.08 5.38
N THR A 176 4.66 4.70 4.29
CA THR A 176 3.77 5.18 3.22
C THR A 176 3.05 4.01 2.56
N TYR A 177 3.76 2.90 2.29
CA TYR A 177 3.15 1.72 1.68
C TYR A 177 2.12 1.07 2.61
N ASP A 178 2.43 0.94 3.90
CA ASP A 178 1.48 0.43 4.89
C ASP A 178 0.24 1.33 4.99
N THR A 179 0.39 2.66 4.91
CA THR A 179 -0.73 3.61 4.85
C THR A 179 -1.61 3.37 3.61
N LEU A 180 -1.00 3.19 2.44
CA LEU A 180 -1.74 2.89 1.21
C LEU A 180 -2.51 1.57 1.30
N LEU A 181 -1.88 0.51 1.77
CA LEU A 181 -2.52 -0.80 1.96
C LEU A 181 -3.68 -0.75 2.97
N HIS A 182 -3.60 0.15 3.93
CA HIS A 182 -4.59 0.29 4.98
C HIS A 182 -5.82 1.11 4.55
N HIS A 183 -5.60 2.21 3.87
CA HIS A 183 -6.67 3.17 3.56
C HIS A 183 -7.27 3.00 2.17
N PHE A 184 -6.53 2.45 1.21
CA PHE A 184 -6.94 2.33 -0.19
C PHE A 184 -7.25 0.89 -0.58
N HIS A 185 -8.17 0.71 -1.52
CA HIS A 185 -8.22 -0.51 -2.32
C HIS A 185 -7.01 -0.52 -3.25
N THR A 186 -6.18 -1.53 -3.14
CA THR A 186 -4.89 -1.56 -3.82
C THR A 186 -4.92 -2.56 -4.98
N ILE A 187 -4.60 -2.08 -6.18
CA ILE A 187 -4.50 -2.93 -7.37
C ILE A 187 -3.06 -2.88 -7.91
N TRP A 188 -2.39 -4.01 -7.88
CA TRP A 188 -1.12 -4.18 -8.57
C TRP A 188 -1.37 -4.43 -10.06
N VAL A 189 -1.02 -3.46 -10.90
CA VAL A 189 -1.12 -3.55 -12.35
C VAL A 189 0.18 -4.13 -12.90
N THR A 190 0.10 -5.27 -13.57
CA THR A 190 1.24 -5.98 -14.15
C THR A 190 1.21 -5.97 -15.67
N ALA A 191 2.39 -6.05 -16.28
CA ALA A 191 2.58 -6.29 -17.71
C ALA A 191 3.85 -7.13 -17.89
N SER A 192 4.12 -7.62 -19.10
CA SER A 192 5.41 -8.27 -19.36
C SER A 192 6.56 -7.25 -19.29
N PRO A 193 7.79 -7.65 -18.94
CA PRO A 193 8.95 -6.78 -18.94
C PRO A 193 9.15 -6.07 -20.27
N ALA A 194 8.96 -6.77 -21.38
CA ALA A 194 9.06 -6.22 -22.72
C ALA A 194 8.07 -5.07 -22.97
N GLU A 195 6.79 -5.26 -22.57
CA GLU A 195 5.76 -4.22 -22.71
C GLU A 195 6.05 -2.99 -21.84
N HIS A 196 6.56 -3.20 -20.61
CA HIS A 196 7.00 -2.08 -19.77
C HIS A 196 8.05 -1.22 -20.46
N ILE A 197 9.05 -1.87 -21.05
CA ILE A 197 10.15 -1.19 -21.76
C ILE A 197 9.66 -0.48 -23.01
N GLU A 198 8.81 -1.14 -23.81
CA GLU A 198 8.22 -0.56 -25.02
C GLU A 198 7.41 0.71 -24.67
N ARG A 199 6.59 0.65 -23.63
CA ARG A 199 5.79 1.78 -23.15
C ARG A 199 6.65 2.94 -22.63
N VAL A 200 7.76 2.65 -21.92
CA VAL A 200 8.71 3.68 -21.46
C VAL A 200 9.38 4.38 -22.65
N ARG A 201 9.76 3.62 -23.67
CA ARG A 201 10.34 4.17 -24.92
C ARG A 201 9.34 5.06 -25.66
N ALA A 202 8.11 4.60 -25.80
CA ALA A 202 7.05 5.38 -26.45
C ALA A 202 6.78 6.72 -25.75
N GLN A 203 7.13 6.83 -24.45
CA GLN A 203 7.04 8.07 -23.66
C GLN A 203 8.27 8.97 -23.80
N GLY A 204 9.25 8.63 -24.66
CA GLY A 204 10.43 9.44 -24.93
C GLY A 204 11.50 9.42 -23.84
N ASP A 205 11.45 8.48 -22.92
CA ASP A 205 12.43 8.36 -21.84
C ASP A 205 13.51 7.32 -22.19
N GLU A 206 14.68 7.83 -22.57
CA GLU A 206 15.84 7.02 -22.96
C GLU A 206 16.77 6.65 -21.78
N ARG A 207 16.48 7.08 -20.56
CA ARG A 207 17.40 7.10 -19.41
C ARG A 207 17.79 5.77 -18.78
N PRO A 208 17.31 4.56 -19.05
CA PRO A 208 18.03 3.37 -18.64
C PRO A 208 18.55 2.49 -19.78
N MET A 209 18.58 2.94 -21.00
CA MET A 209 18.50 2.09 -22.19
C MET A 209 19.81 1.95 -22.97
N LYS A 210 20.96 1.83 -22.34
CA LYS A 210 22.14 1.31 -23.03
C LYS A 210 22.05 -0.21 -23.17
N GLY A 211 21.32 -0.66 -24.22
CA GLY A 211 21.11 -2.06 -24.56
C GLY A 211 19.77 -2.63 -24.08
N PHE A 212 18.91 -3.08 -25.03
CA PHE A 212 17.56 -3.61 -24.76
C PHE A 212 17.55 -4.78 -23.77
N ALA A 213 18.43 -5.78 -24.00
CA ALA A 213 18.53 -6.95 -23.14
C ALA A 213 19.00 -6.63 -21.71
N ALA A 214 19.87 -5.64 -21.54
CA ALA A 214 20.30 -5.22 -20.20
C ALA A 214 19.20 -4.47 -19.44
N ALA A 215 18.38 -3.67 -20.13
CA ALA A 215 17.25 -2.98 -19.52
C ALA A 215 16.14 -3.94 -19.11
N GLU A 216 15.86 -4.96 -19.93
CA GLU A 216 14.88 -6.01 -19.64
C GLU A 216 15.31 -6.85 -18.43
N ALA A 217 16.55 -7.33 -18.43
CA ALA A 217 17.11 -8.09 -17.31
C ALA A 217 17.11 -7.28 -15.99
N HIS A 218 17.42 -5.98 -16.07
CA HIS A 218 17.37 -5.09 -14.90
C HIS A 218 15.94 -4.91 -14.39
N LEU A 219 14.97 -4.70 -15.28
CA LEU A 219 13.57 -4.59 -14.92
C LEU A 219 13.03 -5.89 -14.32
N GLU A 220 13.38 -7.03 -14.90
CA GLU A 220 13.02 -8.34 -14.35
C GLU A 220 13.60 -8.57 -12.96
N ALA A 221 14.85 -8.20 -12.72
CA ALA A 221 15.48 -8.30 -11.41
C ALA A 221 14.73 -7.42 -10.41
N MET A 222 14.47 -6.17 -10.74
CA MET A 222 13.72 -5.24 -9.89
C MET A 222 12.29 -5.74 -9.60
N LEU A 223 11.60 -6.32 -10.59
CA LEU A 223 10.27 -6.90 -10.39
C LEU A 223 10.32 -8.11 -9.47
N ARG A 224 11.31 -9.00 -9.62
CA ARG A 224 11.52 -10.14 -8.73
C ARG A 224 11.78 -9.69 -7.29
N ASP A 225 12.66 -8.72 -7.09
CA ASP A 225 13.02 -8.22 -5.76
C ASP A 225 11.82 -7.59 -5.04
N ARG A 226 10.93 -6.92 -5.80
CA ARG A 226 9.75 -6.25 -5.26
C ARG A 226 8.46 -7.08 -5.31
N GLN A 227 8.50 -8.28 -5.89
CA GLN A 227 7.31 -9.12 -6.08
C GLN A 227 6.59 -9.41 -4.76
N ALA A 228 7.32 -9.75 -3.70
CA ALA A 228 6.75 -10.03 -2.39
C ALA A 228 6.06 -8.81 -1.79
N ALA A 229 6.58 -7.59 -2.04
CA ALA A 229 5.98 -6.37 -1.58
C ALA A 229 4.72 -6.02 -2.40
N PHE A 230 4.77 -6.11 -3.73
CA PHE A 230 3.60 -5.90 -4.58
C PHE A 230 2.48 -6.90 -4.33
N ALA A 231 2.83 -8.15 -3.99
CA ALA A 231 1.85 -9.21 -3.67
C ALA A 231 1.05 -8.94 -2.37
N ARG A 232 1.37 -7.88 -1.62
CA ARG A 232 0.57 -7.40 -0.49
C ARG A 232 -0.64 -6.56 -0.93
N ALA A 233 -0.70 -6.13 -2.19
CA ALA A 233 -1.87 -5.46 -2.74
C ALA A 233 -3.11 -6.37 -2.66
N ASP A 234 -4.29 -5.77 -2.48
CA ASP A 234 -5.55 -6.54 -2.37
C ASP A 234 -5.81 -7.37 -3.63
N HIS A 235 -5.50 -6.79 -4.79
CA HIS A 235 -5.73 -7.43 -6.09
C HIS A 235 -4.55 -7.22 -7.04
N SER A 236 -4.46 -8.09 -8.05
CA SER A 236 -3.53 -7.91 -9.17
C SER A 236 -4.26 -8.09 -10.49
N ILE A 237 -3.94 -7.23 -11.47
CA ILE A 237 -4.50 -7.29 -12.81
C ILE A 237 -3.38 -7.25 -13.83
N SER A 238 -3.37 -8.22 -14.75
CA SER A 238 -2.45 -8.23 -15.89
C SER A 238 -3.03 -7.45 -17.06
N THR A 239 -2.23 -6.51 -17.57
CA THR A 239 -2.50 -5.77 -18.82
C THR A 239 -1.71 -6.32 -20.01
N ALA A 240 -0.99 -7.43 -19.83
CA ALA A 240 -0.21 -8.06 -20.88
C ALA A 240 -1.11 -8.48 -22.06
N GLY A 241 -0.71 -8.07 -23.27
CA GLY A 241 -1.47 -8.34 -24.50
C GLY A 241 -2.81 -7.60 -24.63
N LYS A 242 -3.13 -6.68 -23.70
CA LYS A 242 -4.42 -5.99 -23.65
C LYS A 242 -4.29 -4.50 -23.98
N GLY A 243 -5.30 -3.98 -24.69
CA GLY A 243 -5.45 -2.56 -24.90
C GLY A 243 -5.90 -1.81 -23.64
N VAL A 244 -5.83 -0.47 -23.69
CA VAL A 244 -6.27 0.39 -22.58
C VAL A 244 -7.74 0.18 -22.24
N ALA A 245 -8.61 0.11 -23.26
CA ALA A 245 -10.06 -0.06 -23.06
C ALA A 245 -10.39 -1.39 -22.35
N GLU A 246 -9.77 -2.50 -22.76
CA GLU A 246 -9.97 -3.81 -22.15
C GLU A 246 -9.43 -3.85 -20.72
N SER A 247 -8.22 -3.29 -20.51
CA SER A 247 -7.61 -3.23 -19.18
C SER A 247 -8.45 -2.38 -18.22
N THR A 248 -8.99 -1.25 -18.69
CA THR A 248 -9.89 -0.39 -17.92
C THR A 248 -11.18 -1.14 -17.57
N ALA A 249 -11.81 -1.83 -18.54
CA ALA A 249 -13.01 -2.60 -18.31
C ALA A 249 -12.81 -3.70 -17.26
N ASN A 250 -11.67 -4.40 -17.30
CA ASN A 250 -11.33 -5.43 -16.31
C ASN A 250 -11.17 -4.84 -14.89
N ILE A 251 -10.59 -3.64 -14.76
CA ILE A 251 -10.44 -2.97 -13.47
C ILE A 251 -11.80 -2.48 -12.96
N LEU A 252 -12.64 -1.90 -13.84
CA LEU A 252 -13.99 -1.45 -13.46
C LEU A 252 -14.86 -2.64 -13.03
N ALA A 253 -14.80 -3.77 -13.73
CA ALA A 253 -15.52 -4.98 -13.34
C ALA A 253 -15.07 -5.50 -11.95
N LEU A 254 -13.75 -5.42 -11.63
CA LEU A 254 -13.25 -5.75 -10.29
C LEU A 254 -13.77 -4.76 -9.23
N ILE A 255 -13.80 -3.47 -9.54
CA ILE A 255 -14.31 -2.43 -8.63
C ILE A 255 -15.78 -2.68 -8.30
N ASP A 256 -16.60 -2.99 -9.32
CA ASP A 256 -18.03 -3.29 -9.15
C ASP A 256 -18.24 -4.58 -8.35
N ASP A 257 -17.52 -5.66 -8.68
CA ASP A 257 -17.62 -6.97 -7.98
C ASP A 257 -17.26 -6.86 -6.51
N GLN A 258 -16.28 -6.05 -6.17
CA GLN A 258 -15.79 -5.85 -4.80
C GLN A 258 -16.42 -4.64 -4.08
N ALA A 259 -17.30 -3.90 -4.75
CA ALA A 259 -17.97 -2.71 -4.23
C ALA A 259 -17.00 -1.68 -3.60
N PHE A 260 -15.97 -1.28 -4.35
CA PHE A 260 -14.97 -0.31 -3.87
C PHE A 260 -15.52 1.13 -3.79
N PHE A 261 -16.51 1.48 -4.59
CA PHE A 261 -17.08 2.82 -4.69
C PHE A 261 -18.59 2.85 -4.47
#